data_8f87142beb8c23b009f21a935611816e
#
_entry.id   8f87142beb8c23b009f21a935611816e
#
_cell.length_a   1.000
_cell.length_b   1.000
_cell.length_c   1.000
_cell.angle_alpha   90.00
_cell.angle_beta   90.00
_cell.angle_gamma   90.00
#
_symmetry.space_group_name_H-M   'P 1'
#
loop_
_entity.id
_entity.type
_entity.pdbx_description
1 polymer ?
#
loop_
_entity_poly.entity_id
_entity_poly.type
_entity_poly.pdbx_seq_one_letter_code
_entity_poly.pdbx_strand_id
1 'polypeptide(L)'
;MVEMELSKIVIDEKRHDQLIVLKEKNGDRVLPIVIGLSEASAIKLKISGFEPPRPLTHDLLHATINHLEASIEKIIIDKLEENTFHAKIVLKASNGSLKTIDARPSDSIALAVRAHAPIFVEDDIIKQSEIFNKEK
;
A
#
# COMPACT_ATOMS: atom_id res chain seq x y z
N MET A 1 10.99 0.19 11.87
CA MET A 1 10.21 -0.08 10.65
C MET A 1 10.85 -1.18 9.84
N VAL A 2 10.02 -1.97 9.19
CA VAL A 2 10.47 -3.10 8.38
C VAL A 2 10.04 -2.86 6.94
N GLU A 3 10.97 -2.93 6.00
CA GLU A 3 10.61 -2.83 4.59
C GLU A 3 9.97 -4.12 4.12
N MET A 4 8.82 -3.99 3.46
CA MET A 4 8.07 -5.12 2.93
C MET A 4 7.78 -4.91 1.46
N GLU A 5 7.47 -5.98 0.78
CA GLU A 5 7.10 -5.92 -0.64
C GLU A 5 5.82 -6.72 -0.86
N LEU A 6 5.12 -6.38 -1.91
CA LEU A 6 3.88 -7.07 -2.26
C LEU A 6 4.21 -8.47 -2.74
N SER A 7 3.69 -9.48 -2.03
CA SER A 7 3.95 -10.88 -2.32
C SER A 7 2.87 -11.48 -3.21
N LYS A 8 1.59 -11.24 -2.87
CA LYS A 8 0.49 -11.74 -3.70
C LYS A 8 -0.78 -10.94 -3.46
N ILE A 9 -1.69 -11.04 -4.42
CA ILE A 9 -3.04 -10.47 -4.36
C ILE A 9 -4.01 -11.63 -4.61
N VAL A 10 -4.96 -11.79 -3.70
CA VAL A 10 -6.03 -12.79 -3.85
C VAL A 10 -7.32 -12.04 -4.16
N ILE A 11 -7.83 -12.23 -5.37
CA ILE A 11 -9.06 -11.59 -5.82
C ILE A 11 -10.11 -12.67 -6.06
N ASP A 12 -11.25 -12.54 -5.38
CA ASP A 12 -12.42 -13.39 -5.58
C ASP A 12 -13.61 -12.48 -5.80
N GLU A 13 -14.08 -12.40 -7.04
CA GLU A 13 -15.18 -11.51 -7.44
C GLU A 13 -16.49 -11.84 -6.75
N LYS A 14 -16.62 -13.04 -6.19
CA LYS A 14 -17.81 -13.45 -5.45
C LYS A 14 -17.81 -12.96 -4.01
N ARG A 15 -16.70 -12.43 -3.53
CA ARG A 15 -16.55 -11.91 -2.18
C ARG A 15 -16.39 -10.40 -2.22
N HIS A 16 -16.83 -9.73 -1.15
CA HIS A 16 -16.64 -8.29 -1.01
C HIS A 16 -15.22 -7.95 -0.57
N ASP A 17 -14.59 -8.88 0.16
CA ASP A 17 -13.25 -8.67 0.72
C ASP A 17 -12.21 -9.38 -0.12
N GLN A 18 -11.20 -8.64 -0.50
CA GLN A 18 -10.03 -9.16 -1.22
C GLN A 18 -8.83 -9.11 -0.28
N LEU A 19 -7.77 -9.81 -0.64
CA LEU A 19 -6.61 -9.92 0.22
C LEU A 19 -5.34 -9.54 -0.51
N ILE A 20 -4.54 -8.67 0.10
CA ILE A 20 -3.16 -8.47 -0.32
C ILE A 20 -2.25 -9.00 0.77
N VAL A 21 -1.12 -9.57 0.38
CA VAL A 21 -0.13 -10.09 1.31
C VAL A 21 1.18 -9.38 1.07
N LEU A 22 1.67 -8.69 2.10
CA LEU A 22 3.00 -8.11 2.11
C LEU A 22 3.95 -9.10 2.77
N LYS A 23 5.18 -9.13 2.31
CA LYS A 23 6.23 -9.99 2.88
C LYS A 23 7.46 -9.15 3.16
N GLU A 24 8.19 -9.45 4.24
CA GLU A 24 9.45 -8.78 4.52
C GLU A 24 10.40 -8.95 3.34
N LYS A 25 11.01 -7.87 2.93
CA LYS A 25 11.98 -7.88 1.84
C LYS A 25 13.19 -8.74 2.18
N ASN A 26 13.62 -8.67 3.43
CA ASN A 26 14.81 -9.39 3.92
C ASN A 26 14.46 -10.36 5.06
N GLY A 27 13.30 -11.02 4.99
CA GLY A 27 12.86 -11.94 6.03
C GLY A 27 11.67 -12.76 5.56
N ASP A 28 11.03 -13.43 6.51
CA ASP A 28 9.95 -14.39 6.22
C ASP A 28 8.58 -13.98 6.74
N ARG A 29 8.50 -12.94 7.56
CA ARG A 29 7.20 -12.53 8.11
C ARG A 29 6.33 -11.93 7.02
N VAL A 30 5.03 -12.19 7.13
CA VAL A 30 4.03 -11.70 6.18
C VAL A 30 2.97 -10.87 6.89
N LEU A 31 2.33 -9.98 6.16
CA LEU A 31 1.24 -9.17 6.66
C LEU A 31 0.09 -9.23 5.65
N PRO A 32 -0.98 -10.00 5.95
CA PRO A 32 -2.16 -10.00 5.11
C PRO A 32 -3.05 -8.81 5.47
N ILE A 33 -3.57 -8.15 4.45
CA ILE A 33 -4.45 -6.98 4.61
C ILE A 33 -5.68 -7.17 3.73
N VAL A 34 -6.85 -7.02 4.35
CA VAL A 34 -8.13 -7.11 3.62
C VAL A 34 -8.42 -5.75 2.98
N ILE A 35 -8.76 -5.76 1.70
CA ILE A 35 -9.06 -4.54 0.94
C ILE A 35 -10.29 -4.77 0.05
N GLY A 36 -10.84 -3.71 -0.53
CA GLY A 36 -11.97 -3.81 -1.43
C GLY A 36 -11.57 -4.28 -2.83
N LEU A 37 -12.56 -4.70 -3.61
CA LEU A 37 -12.32 -5.20 -4.96
C LEU A 37 -11.72 -4.15 -5.89
N SER A 38 -12.26 -2.92 -5.85
CA SER A 38 -11.75 -1.84 -6.71
C SER A 38 -10.29 -1.52 -6.43
N GLU A 39 -9.93 -1.49 -5.14
CA GLU A 39 -8.55 -1.21 -4.72
C GLU A 39 -7.61 -2.35 -5.13
N ALA A 40 -8.04 -3.59 -4.92
CA ALA A 40 -7.25 -4.77 -5.32
C ALA A 40 -7.03 -4.79 -6.83
N SER A 41 -8.07 -4.46 -7.60
CA SER A 41 -7.99 -4.41 -9.06
C SER A 41 -7.03 -3.34 -9.54
N ALA A 42 -7.04 -2.15 -8.91
CA ALA A 42 -6.12 -1.06 -9.27
C ALA A 42 -4.66 -1.48 -9.08
N ILE A 43 -4.37 -2.18 -7.99
CA ILE A 43 -3.01 -2.68 -7.71
C ILE A 43 -2.63 -3.75 -8.73
N LYS A 44 -3.51 -4.71 -8.95
CA LYS A 44 -3.25 -5.83 -9.86
C LYS A 44 -3.01 -5.37 -11.30
N LEU A 45 -3.80 -4.43 -11.80
CA LEU A 45 -3.65 -3.91 -13.15
C LEU A 45 -2.27 -3.28 -13.34
N LYS A 46 -1.81 -2.52 -12.36
CA LYS A 46 -0.48 -1.89 -12.46
C LYS A 46 0.64 -2.92 -12.45
N ILE A 47 0.55 -3.91 -11.57
CA ILE A 47 1.58 -4.95 -11.45
C ILE A 47 1.64 -5.81 -12.70
N SER A 48 0.48 -6.08 -13.33
CA SER A 48 0.43 -6.89 -14.55
C SER A 48 0.95 -6.15 -15.79
N GLY A 49 1.29 -4.88 -15.67
CA GLY A 49 1.80 -4.09 -16.78
C GLY A 49 0.73 -3.53 -17.71
N PHE A 50 -0.53 -3.61 -17.32
CA PHE A 50 -1.63 -3.07 -18.12
C PHE A 50 -1.57 -1.55 -18.15
N GLU A 51 -1.61 -0.99 -19.37
CA GLU A 51 -1.66 0.46 -19.57
C GLU A 51 -3.06 0.84 -20.03
N PRO A 52 -3.87 1.47 -19.17
CA PRO A 52 -5.23 1.86 -19.55
C PRO A 52 -5.20 2.98 -20.59
N PRO A 53 -6.21 3.06 -21.49
CA PRO A 53 -6.25 4.13 -22.50
C PRO A 53 -6.43 5.52 -21.88
N ARG A 54 -7.00 5.60 -20.70
CA ARG A 54 -7.12 6.86 -19.94
C ARG A 54 -6.65 6.61 -18.50
N PRO A 55 -6.11 7.62 -17.80
CA PRO A 55 -5.63 7.46 -16.44
C PRO A 55 -6.75 6.99 -15.49
N LEU A 56 -6.44 5.99 -14.67
CA LEU A 56 -7.30 5.58 -13.57
C LEU A 56 -7.11 6.54 -12.38
N THR A 57 -7.91 6.39 -11.34
CA THR A 57 -7.87 7.31 -10.20
C THR A 57 -6.48 7.44 -9.58
N HIS A 58 -5.81 6.33 -9.33
CA HIS A 58 -4.47 6.36 -8.73
C HIS A 58 -3.41 6.87 -9.71
N ASP A 59 -3.59 6.63 -11.01
CA ASP A 59 -2.71 7.20 -12.03
C ASP A 59 -2.83 8.72 -12.03
N LEU A 60 -4.07 9.24 -11.94
CA LEU A 60 -4.32 10.67 -11.89
C LEU A 60 -3.69 11.27 -10.63
N LEU A 61 -3.86 10.63 -9.48
CA LEU A 61 -3.30 11.12 -8.23
C LEU A 61 -1.77 11.16 -8.30
N HIS A 62 -1.15 10.11 -8.83
CA HIS A 62 0.30 10.07 -9.00
C HIS A 62 0.77 11.18 -9.95
N ALA A 63 0.07 11.37 -11.07
CA ALA A 63 0.38 12.44 -12.01
C ALA A 63 0.24 13.83 -11.37
N THR A 64 -0.80 14.02 -10.55
CA THR A 64 -1.02 15.28 -9.85
C THR A 64 0.15 15.60 -8.91
N ILE A 65 0.59 14.60 -8.14
CA ILE A 65 1.74 14.77 -7.23
C ILE A 65 2.98 15.17 -8.03
N ASN A 66 3.26 14.48 -9.15
CA ASN A 66 4.42 14.78 -9.98
C ASN A 66 4.34 16.16 -10.64
N HIS A 67 3.16 16.57 -11.09
CA HIS A 67 2.98 17.89 -11.70
C HIS A 67 3.14 19.03 -10.69
N LEU A 68 2.95 18.74 -9.40
CA LEU A 68 3.22 19.70 -8.33
C LEU A 68 4.68 19.67 -7.86
N GLU A 69 5.54 18.99 -8.63
CA GLU A 69 6.97 18.89 -8.38
C GLU A 69 7.31 18.19 -7.05
N ALA A 70 6.44 17.28 -6.63
CA ALA A 70 6.68 16.41 -5.48
C ALA A 70 6.86 14.98 -5.94
N SER A 71 7.38 14.13 -5.07
CA SER A 71 7.51 12.70 -5.32
C SER A 71 7.06 11.91 -4.10
N ILE A 72 6.70 10.65 -4.32
CA ILE A 72 6.37 9.75 -3.21
C ILE A 72 7.68 9.12 -2.73
N GLU A 73 8.09 9.49 -1.53
CA GLU A 73 9.33 8.99 -0.92
C GLU A 73 9.18 7.55 -0.44
N LYS A 74 8.09 7.28 0.26
CA LYS A 74 7.76 5.96 0.80
C LYS A 74 6.33 5.95 1.33
N ILE A 75 5.83 4.77 1.63
CA ILE A 75 4.61 4.64 2.42
C ILE A 75 4.92 3.86 3.70
N ILE A 76 4.15 4.14 4.75
CA ILE A 76 4.33 3.50 6.04
C ILE A 76 2.97 3.04 6.56
N ILE A 77 2.84 1.74 6.85
CA ILE A 77 1.66 1.22 7.54
C ILE A 77 2.01 1.30 9.03
N ASP A 78 1.35 2.21 9.75
CA ASP A 78 1.81 2.63 11.08
C ASP A 78 0.85 2.35 12.22
N LYS A 79 -0.37 1.94 11.96
CA LYS A 79 -1.35 1.65 13.02
C LYS A 79 -2.28 0.51 12.63
N LEU A 80 -2.70 -0.22 13.65
CA LEU A 80 -3.78 -1.20 13.56
C LEU A 80 -4.68 -0.95 14.76
N GLU A 81 -5.85 -0.37 14.53
CA GLU A 81 -6.84 -0.04 15.57
C GLU A 81 -8.19 -0.60 15.17
N GLU A 82 -8.82 -1.36 16.06
CA GLU A 82 -10.15 -1.94 15.82
C GLU A 82 -10.22 -2.69 14.47
N ASN A 83 -9.20 -3.50 14.20
CA ASN A 83 -9.05 -4.29 12.97
C ASN A 83 -8.90 -3.45 11.69
N THR A 84 -8.62 -2.16 11.86
CA THR A 84 -8.42 -1.24 10.72
C THR A 84 -6.97 -0.80 10.66
N PHE A 85 -6.33 -1.09 9.53
CA PHE A 85 -4.97 -0.61 9.27
C PHE A 85 -4.99 0.84 8.80
N HIS A 86 -4.03 1.61 9.27
CA HIS A 86 -3.80 2.99 8.87
C HIS A 86 -2.43 3.10 8.19
N ALA A 87 -2.31 4.02 7.28
CA ALA A 87 -1.06 4.24 6.58
C ALA A 87 -0.79 5.73 6.40
N LYS A 88 0.46 6.04 6.06
CA LYS A 88 0.88 7.38 5.71
C LYS A 88 1.68 7.34 4.43
N ILE A 89 1.41 8.31 3.56
CA ILE A 89 2.21 8.53 2.36
C ILE A 89 3.16 9.67 2.69
N VAL A 90 4.45 9.41 2.55
CA VAL A 90 5.48 10.43 2.77
C VAL A 90 5.85 11.03 1.43
N LEU A 91 5.56 12.31 1.26
CA LEU A 91 5.88 13.05 0.05
C LEU A 91 7.13 13.89 0.26
N LYS A 92 7.94 13.99 -0.78
CA LYS A 92 9.11 14.87 -0.80
C LYS A 92 8.84 16.01 -1.77
N ALA A 93 8.84 17.23 -1.26
CA ALA A 93 8.66 18.43 -2.06
C ALA A 93 9.96 18.80 -2.80
N SER A 94 9.87 19.70 -3.77
CA SER A 94 11.02 20.14 -4.57
C SER A 94 12.15 20.76 -3.73
N ASN A 95 11.80 21.40 -2.61
CA ASN A 95 12.78 21.96 -1.70
C ASN A 95 13.39 20.94 -0.73
N GLY A 96 13.02 19.66 -0.88
CA GLY A 96 13.51 18.57 -0.03
C GLY A 96 12.73 18.36 1.26
N SER A 97 11.75 19.19 1.57
CA SER A 97 10.92 19.02 2.77
C SER A 97 10.01 17.79 2.61
N LEU A 98 9.77 17.10 3.73
CA LEU A 98 8.88 15.94 3.74
C LEU A 98 7.52 16.33 4.30
N LYS A 99 6.47 15.78 3.69
CA LYS A 99 5.09 15.95 4.12
C LYS A 99 4.43 14.60 4.20
N THR A 100 3.58 14.41 5.20
CA THR A 100 2.88 13.15 5.42
C THR A 100 1.39 13.33 5.21
N ILE A 101 0.78 12.35 4.53
CA ILE A 101 -0.65 12.35 4.28
C ILE A 101 -1.23 11.06 4.86
N ASP A 102 -2.30 11.18 5.66
CA ASP A 102 -3.03 10.02 6.14
C ASP A 102 -3.74 9.35 4.96
N ALA A 103 -3.68 8.01 4.91
CA ALA A 103 -4.24 7.26 3.81
C ALA A 103 -4.61 5.84 4.23
N ARG A 104 -5.49 5.22 3.46
CA ARG A 104 -5.74 3.79 3.63
C ARG A 104 -4.55 3.00 3.08
N PRO A 105 -4.22 1.84 3.65
CA PRO A 105 -3.15 0.99 3.11
C PRO A 105 -3.35 0.65 1.63
N SER A 106 -4.57 0.37 1.20
CA SER A 106 -4.87 0.04 -0.20
C SER A 106 -4.46 1.15 -1.16
N ASP A 107 -4.84 2.40 -0.85
CA ASP A 107 -4.50 3.55 -1.69
C ASP A 107 -2.99 3.81 -1.67
N SER A 108 -2.37 3.65 -0.50
CA SER A 108 -0.93 3.83 -0.33
C SER A 108 -0.14 2.84 -1.19
N ILE A 109 -0.54 1.58 -1.16
CA ILE A 109 0.12 0.53 -1.95
C ILE A 109 -0.12 0.77 -3.45
N ALA A 110 -1.34 1.16 -3.84
CA ALA A 110 -1.64 1.47 -5.24
C ALA A 110 -0.73 2.60 -5.76
N LEU A 111 -0.46 3.60 -4.94
CA LEU A 111 0.48 4.67 -5.30
C LEU A 111 1.92 4.21 -5.28
N ALA A 112 2.30 3.40 -4.29
CA ALA A 112 3.67 2.89 -4.17
C ALA A 112 4.07 2.07 -5.39
N VAL A 113 3.18 1.20 -5.91
CA VAL A 113 3.49 0.39 -7.08
C VAL A 113 3.63 1.24 -8.35
N ARG A 114 2.93 2.37 -8.42
CA ARG A 114 3.06 3.31 -9.54
C ARG A 114 4.34 4.12 -9.47
N ALA A 115 4.74 4.52 -8.28
CA ALA A 115 5.91 5.37 -8.06
C ALA A 115 7.19 4.56 -7.83
N HIS A 116 7.10 3.24 -7.75
CA HIS A 116 8.21 2.36 -7.36
C HIS A 116 8.79 2.77 -6.01
N ALA A 117 7.90 3.20 -5.09
CA ALA A 117 8.29 3.64 -3.76
C ALA A 117 8.31 2.46 -2.78
N PRO A 118 9.20 2.47 -1.80
CA PRO A 118 9.27 1.39 -0.81
C PRO A 118 8.08 1.44 0.16
N ILE A 119 7.72 0.26 0.66
CA ILE A 119 6.63 0.06 1.61
C ILE A 119 7.25 -0.35 2.93
N PHE A 120 6.95 0.40 3.99
CA PHE A 120 7.42 0.09 5.33
C PHE A 120 6.24 -0.22 6.24
N VAL A 121 6.46 -1.11 7.20
CA VAL A 121 5.46 -1.45 8.20
C VAL A 121 6.12 -1.34 9.57
N GLU A 122 5.42 -0.73 10.54
CA GLU A 122 5.92 -0.70 11.91
C GLU A 122 5.98 -2.13 12.46
N ASP A 123 7.06 -2.46 13.13
CA ASP A 123 7.30 -3.82 13.64
C ASP A 123 6.15 -4.28 14.56
N ASP A 124 5.62 -3.38 15.38
CA ASP A 124 4.51 -3.68 16.27
C ASP A 124 3.25 -4.11 15.51
N ILE A 125 3.02 -3.56 14.32
CA ILE A 125 1.87 -3.91 13.49
C ILE A 125 1.97 -5.35 13.01
N ILE A 126 3.16 -5.76 12.60
CA ILE A 126 3.40 -7.14 12.15
C ILE A 126 3.15 -8.10 13.32
N LYS A 127 3.64 -7.78 14.50
CA LYS A 127 3.45 -8.59 15.70
C LYS A 127 1.98 -8.68 16.10
N GLN A 128 1.26 -7.58 16.10
CA GLN A 128 -0.18 -7.57 16.40
C GLN A 128 -0.96 -8.44 15.42
N SER A 129 -0.64 -8.36 14.13
CA SER A 129 -1.30 -9.14 13.10
C SER A 129 -1.05 -10.64 13.30
N GLU A 130 0.17 -11.03 13.66
CA GLU A 130 0.51 -12.43 13.94
C GLU A 130 -0.28 -12.98 15.13
N ILE A 131 -0.40 -12.21 16.19
CA ILE A 131 -1.16 -12.61 17.39
C ILE A 131 -2.64 -12.79 17.03
N PHE A 132 -3.21 -11.84 16.30
CA PHE A 132 -4.60 -11.89 15.85
C PHE A 132 -4.88 -13.13 15.01
N ASN A 133 -4.00 -13.45 14.07
CA ASN A 133 -4.16 -14.60 13.20
C ASN A 133 -4.02 -15.93 13.94
N LYS A 134 -3.19 -15.99 14.98
CA LYS A 134 -3.02 -17.20 15.77
C LYS A 134 -4.22 -17.50 16.67
N GLU A 135 -4.99 -16.49 17.04
CA GLU A 135 -6.19 -16.65 17.87
C GLU A 135 -7.39 -17.15 17.06
N LYS A 136 -7.29 -17.16 15.76
CA LYS A 136 -8.30 -17.69 14.85
C LYS A 136 -8.01 -19.13 14.49
#